data_481c0d01e6bc91f80850b432b39e8419
#
_entry.id   481c0d01e6bc91f80850b432b39e8419
#
_cell.length_a   1.000
_cell.length_b   1.000
_cell.length_c   1.000
_cell.angle_alpha   90.00
_cell.angle_beta   90.00
_cell.angle_gamma   90.00
#
_symmetry.space_group_name_H-M   'P 1'
#
loop_
_entity.id
_entity.type
_entity.pdbx_description
1 polymer ?
#
loop_
_entity_poly.entity_id
_entity_poly.type
_entity_poly.pdbx_seq_one_letter_code
_entity_poly.pdbx_strand_id
1 'polypeptide(L)'
;APVEVLTADHVEAIHHASNRHLYGMTVTDFPHVRGMFTDAYARLVAMKLFALRAADYMRVASPDDRRYLLYNPTVKMKVTTQGEEVINLLWDVIAAKGFEKDMYFEMAARDIRALPKLEGTVHVNIALIVKFMANYFFFPGEYPPVLTRSEAANDDFLFDQGPAKGLGKIQFHDYNLAYGLYDLPDIRVFREQIETLKIFLATATPNESQQKDTDFLLALGELFTLVVYGQLILENTRLYKVDDDTVDQIFDFMVRDFSKYALQLYSKPSATSQQ
;
A
#
# COMPACT_ATOMS: atom_id res chain seq x y z
N ALA A 1 -8.90 -12.01 -3.93
CA ALA A 1 -9.55 -12.54 -2.71
C ALA A 1 -9.74 -11.48 -1.59
N PRO A 2 -8.70 -10.82 -0.97
CA PRO A 2 -8.98 -9.91 0.15
C PRO A 2 -9.87 -8.73 -0.26
N VAL A 3 -9.64 -8.12 -1.41
CA VAL A 3 -10.40 -6.97 -1.91
C VAL A 3 -11.88 -7.31 -2.13
N GLU A 4 -12.17 -8.47 -2.64
CA GLU A 4 -13.55 -8.93 -2.90
C GLU A 4 -14.32 -9.18 -1.61
N VAL A 5 -13.70 -9.83 -0.63
CA VAL A 5 -14.26 -10.04 0.71
C VAL A 5 -14.59 -8.70 1.37
N LEU A 6 -13.62 -7.80 1.43
CA LEU A 6 -13.81 -6.48 2.03
C LEU A 6 -14.80 -5.59 1.28
N THR A 7 -14.98 -5.80 -0.04
CA THR A 7 -16.04 -5.10 -0.80
C THR A 7 -17.43 -5.58 -0.36
N ALA A 8 -17.61 -6.86 -0.09
CA ALA A 8 -18.87 -7.39 0.44
C ALA A 8 -19.13 -6.84 1.85
N ASP A 9 -18.14 -6.82 2.73
CA ASP A 9 -18.24 -6.23 4.07
C ASP A 9 -18.58 -4.74 4.03
N HIS A 10 -18.03 -3.99 3.07
CA HIS A 10 -18.34 -2.58 2.89
C HIS A 10 -19.81 -2.37 2.52
N VAL A 11 -20.35 -3.17 1.62
CA VAL A 11 -21.77 -3.12 1.24
C VAL A 11 -22.66 -3.48 2.43
N GLU A 12 -22.30 -4.50 3.19
CA GLU A 12 -23.05 -4.91 4.39
C GLU A 12 -23.05 -3.82 5.46
N ALA A 13 -21.91 -3.19 5.71
CA ALA A 13 -21.79 -2.10 6.67
C ALA A 13 -22.63 -0.88 6.27
N ILE A 14 -22.67 -0.52 4.97
CA ILE A 14 -23.54 0.54 4.44
C ILE A 14 -25.01 0.18 4.66
N HIS A 15 -25.41 -1.05 4.30
CA HIS A 15 -26.78 -1.50 4.48
C HIS A 15 -27.21 -1.46 5.96
N HIS A 16 -26.33 -1.92 6.87
CA HIS A 16 -26.59 -1.85 8.30
C HIS A 16 -26.75 -0.40 8.77
N ALA A 17 -25.80 0.48 8.44
CA ALA A 17 -25.79 1.87 8.89
C ALA A 17 -26.96 2.70 8.35
N SER A 18 -27.38 2.47 7.09
CA SER A 18 -28.50 3.19 6.47
C SER A 18 -29.86 2.78 7.03
N ASN A 19 -29.96 1.59 7.62
CA ASN A 19 -31.21 1.09 8.22
C ASN A 19 -31.25 1.22 9.75
N ARG A 20 -30.17 1.69 10.39
CA ARG A 20 -30.08 1.87 11.84
C ARG A 20 -30.27 3.33 12.21
N HIS A 21 -31.23 3.59 13.12
CA HIS A 21 -31.50 4.93 13.62
C HIS A 21 -31.00 5.08 15.07
N LEU A 22 -30.23 6.13 15.32
CA LEU A 22 -29.74 6.51 16.65
C LEU A 22 -29.90 8.03 16.81
N TYR A 23 -30.40 8.45 17.96
CA TYR A 23 -30.59 9.88 18.27
C TYR A 23 -31.38 10.67 17.21
N GLY A 24 -32.33 10.05 16.56
CA GLY A 24 -33.20 10.68 15.55
C GLY A 24 -32.62 10.78 14.14
N MET A 25 -31.46 10.18 13.89
CA MET A 25 -30.74 10.19 12.61
C MET A 25 -30.39 8.76 12.20
N THR A 26 -30.18 8.53 10.90
CA THR A 26 -29.55 7.29 10.43
C THR A 26 -28.07 7.27 10.79
N VAL A 27 -27.48 6.11 10.99
CA VAL A 27 -26.05 6.01 11.34
C VAL A 27 -25.17 6.59 10.23
N THR A 28 -25.61 6.52 8.97
CA THR A 28 -24.92 7.15 7.82
C THR A 28 -24.91 8.68 7.87
N ASP A 29 -25.78 9.32 8.67
CA ASP A 29 -25.82 10.79 8.76
C ASP A 29 -24.73 11.36 9.69
N PHE A 30 -24.14 10.52 10.55
CA PHE A 30 -23.07 10.96 11.43
C PHE A 30 -21.78 11.26 10.64
N PRO A 31 -21.17 12.46 10.77
CA PRO A 31 -20.01 12.86 9.97
C PRO A 31 -18.82 11.91 10.09
N HIS A 32 -18.53 11.39 11.29
CA HIS A 32 -17.42 10.45 11.52
C HIS A 32 -17.67 9.11 10.83
N VAL A 33 -18.93 8.63 10.77
CA VAL A 33 -19.28 7.40 10.06
C VAL A 33 -19.09 7.57 8.56
N ARG A 34 -19.48 8.72 8.01
CA ARG A 34 -19.20 9.04 6.59
C ARG A 34 -17.71 9.06 6.30
N GLY A 35 -16.91 9.66 7.20
CA GLY A 35 -15.46 9.63 7.11
C GLY A 35 -14.88 8.21 7.09
N MET A 36 -15.38 7.31 7.95
CA MET A 36 -14.97 5.90 7.97
C MET A 36 -15.29 5.18 6.65
N PHE A 37 -16.48 5.41 6.07
CA PHE A 37 -16.82 4.84 4.77
C PHE A 37 -15.96 5.37 3.64
N THR A 38 -15.71 6.67 3.61
CA THR A 38 -14.84 7.29 2.61
C THR A 38 -13.43 6.73 2.68
N ASP A 39 -12.86 6.65 3.88
CA ASP A 39 -11.52 6.11 4.09
C ASP A 39 -11.44 4.62 3.72
N ALA A 40 -12.41 3.81 4.15
CA ALA A 40 -12.49 2.39 3.79
C ALA A 40 -12.60 2.19 2.27
N TYR A 41 -13.44 2.98 1.59
CA TYR A 41 -13.59 2.91 0.13
C TYR A 41 -12.31 3.30 -0.61
N ALA A 42 -11.68 4.41 -0.24
CA ALA A 42 -10.43 4.88 -0.84
C ALA A 42 -9.31 3.81 -0.70
N ARG A 43 -9.20 3.18 0.48
CA ARG A 43 -8.26 2.07 0.71
C ARG A 43 -8.56 0.85 -0.14
N LEU A 44 -9.83 0.47 -0.31
CA LEU A 44 -10.25 -0.64 -1.18
C LEU A 44 -9.88 -0.40 -2.64
N VAL A 45 -10.15 0.81 -3.15
CA VAL A 45 -9.80 1.20 -4.52
C VAL A 45 -8.28 1.15 -4.69
N ALA A 46 -7.53 1.74 -3.76
CA ALA A 46 -6.06 1.74 -3.77
C ALA A 46 -5.47 0.32 -3.79
N MET A 47 -5.96 -0.57 -2.90
CA MET A 47 -5.55 -1.98 -2.86
C MET A 47 -5.75 -2.68 -4.20
N LYS A 48 -6.91 -2.46 -4.83
CA LYS A 48 -7.24 -3.06 -6.13
C LYS A 48 -6.32 -2.53 -7.23
N LEU A 49 -6.15 -1.22 -7.34
CA LEU A 49 -5.30 -0.59 -8.35
C LEU A 49 -3.85 -1.07 -8.22
N PHE A 50 -3.32 -1.08 -7.00
CA PHE A 50 -1.97 -1.52 -6.72
C PHE A 50 -1.75 -3.00 -7.07
N ALA A 51 -2.62 -3.89 -6.58
CA ALA A 51 -2.47 -5.32 -6.80
C ALA A 51 -2.55 -5.69 -8.30
N LEU A 52 -3.44 -5.04 -9.04
CA LEU A 52 -3.58 -5.28 -10.47
C LEU A 52 -2.36 -4.78 -11.26
N ARG A 53 -1.79 -3.62 -10.87
CA ARG A 53 -0.58 -3.12 -11.55
C ARG A 53 0.66 -3.96 -11.23
N ALA A 54 0.80 -4.40 -9.99
CA ALA A 54 1.86 -5.32 -9.60
C ALA A 54 1.78 -6.66 -10.36
N ALA A 55 0.56 -7.15 -10.64
CA ALA A 55 0.36 -8.32 -11.50
C ALA A 55 0.80 -8.07 -12.94
N ASP A 56 0.60 -6.87 -13.49
CA ASP A 56 1.11 -6.51 -14.81
C ASP A 56 2.65 -6.60 -14.86
N TYR A 57 3.34 -6.07 -13.83
CA TYR A 57 4.80 -6.19 -13.71
C TYR A 57 5.28 -7.64 -13.58
N MET A 58 4.51 -8.49 -12.90
CA MET A 58 4.83 -9.91 -12.81
C MET A 58 4.69 -10.62 -14.16
N ARG A 59 3.68 -10.25 -14.95
CA ARG A 59 3.43 -10.86 -16.28
C ARG A 59 4.51 -10.54 -17.31
N VAL A 60 5.23 -9.44 -17.18
CA VAL A 60 6.32 -9.05 -18.09
C VAL A 60 7.70 -9.41 -17.55
N ALA A 61 7.77 -10.15 -16.45
CA ALA A 61 9.02 -10.57 -15.83
C ALA A 61 9.91 -11.34 -16.82
N SER A 62 11.21 -11.04 -16.77
CA SER A 62 12.23 -11.68 -17.61
C SER A 62 13.56 -11.68 -16.85
N PRO A 63 14.63 -12.34 -17.38
CA PRO A 63 15.97 -12.22 -16.81
C PRO A 63 16.46 -10.77 -16.69
N ASP A 64 16.02 -9.89 -17.61
CA ASP A 64 16.42 -8.49 -17.68
C ASP A 64 15.45 -7.55 -16.97
N ASP A 65 14.21 -7.97 -16.70
CA ASP A 65 13.20 -7.20 -15.97
C ASP A 65 12.69 -7.98 -14.75
N ARG A 66 13.30 -7.69 -13.62
CA ARG A 66 13.02 -8.35 -12.34
C ARG A 66 12.39 -7.41 -11.30
N ARG A 67 11.79 -6.31 -11.75
CA ARG A 67 11.14 -5.31 -10.88
C ARG A 67 10.03 -5.89 -10.01
N TYR A 68 9.36 -6.94 -10.46
CA TYR A 68 8.35 -7.68 -9.68
C TYR A 68 8.86 -8.17 -8.32
N LEU A 69 10.17 -8.34 -8.14
CA LEU A 69 10.77 -8.75 -6.86
C LEU A 69 10.64 -7.69 -5.74
N LEU A 70 10.43 -6.42 -6.09
CA LEU A 70 10.01 -5.38 -5.15
C LEU A 70 8.48 -5.41 -4.96
N TYR A 71 7.73 -5.49 -6.06
CA TYR A 71 6.29 -5.28 -6.03
C TYR A 71 5.53 -6.45 -5.38
N ASN A 72 5.94 -7.70 -5.59
CA ASN A 72 5.28 -8.86 -5.00
C ASN A 72 5.29 -8.87 -3.46
N PRO A 73 6.44 -8.71 -2.77
CA PRO A 73 6.44 -8.60 -1.31
C PRO A 73 5.69 -7.34 -0.83
N THR A 74 5.69 -6.25 -1.61
CA THR A 74 4.89 -5.07 -1.31
C THR A 74 3.38 -5.35 -1.40
N VAL A 75 2.91 -6.10 -2.41
CA VAL A 75 1.51 -6.57 -2.49
C VAL A 75 1.15 -7.39 -1.25
N LYS A 76 1.98 -8.39 -0.93
CA LYS A 76 1.74 -9.27 0.20
C LYS A 76 1.60 -8.49 1.50
N MET A 77 2.53 -7.61 1.76
CA MET A 77 2.58 -6.83 2.99
C MET A 77 1.52 -5.73 3.01
N LYS A 78 1.50 -4.85 1.98
CA LYS A 78 0.68 -3.63 2.02
C LYS A 78 -0.81 -3.90 1.80
N VAL A 79 -1.17 -4.75 0.84
CA VAL A 79 -2.59 -5.05 0.58
C VAL A 79 -3.22 -5.80 1.77
N THR A 80 -2.47 -6.69 2.43
CA THR A 80 -3.03 -7.42 3.57
C THR A 80 -3.16 -6.56 4.82
N THR A 81 -2.21 -5.65 5.10
CA THR A 81 -2.31 -4.70 6.22
C THR A 81 -3.36 -3.62 5.98
N GLN A 82 -3.52 -3.13 4.75
CA GLN A 82 -4.63 -2.25 4.40
C GLN A 82 -5.98 -2.95 4.57
N GLY A 83 -6.04 -4.26 4.32
CA GLY A 83 -7.23 -5.07 4.61
C GLY A 83 -7.61 -5.06 6.09
N GLU A 84 -6.62 -5.13 6.99
CA GLU A 84 -6.86 -5.01 8.44
C GLU A 84 -7.40 -3.60 8.79
N GLU A 85 -6.87 -2.54 8.19
CA GLU A 85 -7.38 -1.17 8.42
C GLU A 85 -8.83 -1.02 7.93
N VAL A 86 -9.15 -1.51 6.73
CA VAL A 86 -10.51 -1.45 6.17
C VAL A 86 -11.50 -2.19 7.06
N ILE A 87 -11.19 -3.44 7.47
CA ILE A 87 -12.12 -4.21 8.29
C ILE A 87 -12.33 -3.57 9.66
N ASN A 88 -11.32 -2.91 10.23
CA ASN A 88 -11.45 -2.20 11.49
C ASN A 88 -12.37 -0.98 11.36
N LEU A 89 -12.22 -0.16 10.31
CA LEU A 89 -13.11 0.97 10.03
C LEU A 89 -14.57 0.51 9.87
N LEU A 90 -14.80 -0.55 9.12
CA LEU A 90 -16.13 -1.09 8.91
C LEU A 90 -16.71 -1.72 10.18
N TRP A 91 -15.86 -2.32 11.03
CA TRP A 91 -16.28 -2.87 12.31
C TRP A 91 -16.75 -1.79 13.29
N ASP A 92 -16.07 -0.66 13.31
CA ASP A 92 -16.49 0.48 14.11
C ASP A 92 -17.88 1.00 13.70
N VAL A 93 -18.22 0.89 12.42
CA VAL A 93 -19.56 1.24 11.89
C VAL A 93 -20.62 0.19 12.26
N ILE A 94 -20.33 -1.10 12.04
CA ILE A 94 -21.29 -2.19 12.30
C ILE A 94 -21.44 -2.49 13.80
N ALA A 95 -20.43 -2.11 14.58
CA ALA A 95 -20.40 -2.22 16.03
C ALA A 95 -20.58 -3.68 16.54
N ALA A 96 -21.30 -3.86 17.64
CA ALA A 96 -21.47 -5.16 18.28
C ALA A 96 -22.09 -6.24 17.36
N LYS A 97 -22.88 -5.83 16.34
CA LYS A 97 -23.48 -6.74 15.38
C LYS A 97 -22.42 -7.52 14.57
N GLY A 98 -21.24 -6.94 14.34
CA GLY A 98 -20.13 -7.61 13.66
C GLY A 98 -19.55 -8.81 14.42
N PHE A 99 -19.93 -9.04 15.69
CA PHE A 99 -19.54 -10.22 16.48
C PHE A 99 -20.58 -11.35 16.45
N GLU A 100 -21.72 -11.14 15.79
CA GLU A 100 -22.74 -12.18 15.69
C GLU A 100 -22.24 -13.33 14.82
N LYS A 101 -22.32 -14.57 15.34
CA LYS A 101 -21.81 -15.78 14.69
C LYS A 101 -22.38 -16.03 13.28
N ASP A 102 -23.61 -15.60 13.05
CA ASP A 102 -24.33 -15.80 11.79
C ASP A 102 -24.06 -14.68 10.78
N MET A 103 -23.25 -13.68 11.17
CA MET A 103 -22.82 -12.59 10.30
C MET A 103 -21.56 -12.98 9.54
N TYR A 104 -21.56 -12.75 8.23
CA TYR A 104 -20.37 -12.91 7.37
C TYR A 104 -19.18 -12.10 7.88
N PHE A 105 -19.42 -10.97 8.50
CA PHE A 105 -18.44 -10.00 8.97
C PHE A 105 -17.43 -10.60 9.98
N GLU A 106 -17.90 -11.40 10.95
CA GLU A 106 -17.01 -12.06 11.94
C GLU A 106 -16.01 -12.97 11.23
N MET A 107 -16.49 -13.79 10.32
CA MET A 107 -15.65 -14.71 9.55
C MET A 107 -14.64 -13.94 8.69
N ALA A 108 -15.09 -12.94 7.95
CA ALA A 108 -14.24 -12.09 7.12
C ALA A 108 -13.15 -11.39 7.93
N ALA A 109 -13.50 -10.82 9.07
CA ALA A 109 -12.56 -10.13 9.96
C ALA A 109 -11.46 -11.07 10.49
N ARG A 110 -11.81 -12.31 10.85
CA ARG A 110 -10.85 -13.33 11.27
C ARG A 110 -9.91 -13.70 10.14
N ASP A 111 -10.46 -13.97 8.97
CA ASP A 111 -9.69 -14.41 7.81
C ASP A 111 -8.76 -13.32 7.27
N ILE A 112 -9.23 -12.07 7.20
CA ILE A 112 -8.40 -10.91 6.81
C ILE A 112 -7.21 -10.75 7.76
N ARG A 113 -7.40 -10.89 9.08
CA ARG A 113 -6.32 -10.78 10.08
C ARG A 113 -5.29 -11.90 10.00
N ALA A 114 -5.61 -13.04 9.42
CA ALA A 114 -4.64 -14.11 9.18
C ALA A 114 -3.67 -13.78 8.03
N LEU A 115 -4.14 -13.07 7.00
CA LEU A 115 -3.39 -12.85 5.77
C LEU A 115 -2.01 -12.18 5.95
N PRO A 116 -1.81 -11.13 6.75
CA PRO A 116 -0.49 -10.52 6.94
C PRO A 116 0.51 -11.44 7.64
N LYS A 117 0.04 -12.52 8.28
CA LYS A 117 0.82 -13.42 9.11
C LYS A 117 1.20 -14.73 8.40
N LEU A 118 0.48 -15.06 7.32
CA LEU A 118 0.71 -16.28 6.53
C LEU A 118 1.81 -16.07 5.49
N GLU A 119 2.63 -17.11 5.25
CA GLU A 119 3.60 -17.19 4.13
C GLU A 119 4.48 -15.95 3.94
N GLY A 120 5.24 -15.61 4.93
CA GLY A 120 6.01 -14.38 5.01
C GLY A 120 5.23 -13.27 5.71
N THR A 121 5.64 -13.00 6.95
CA THR A 121 5.04 -11.93 7.75
C THR A 121 5.35 -10.55 7.15
N VAL A 122 4.63 -9.52 7.61
CA VAL A 122 4.92 -8.12 7.26
C VAL A 122 6.41 -7.80 7.44
N HIS A 123 7.00 -8.19 8.57
CA HIS A 123 8.40 -7.91 8.90
C HIS A 123 9.39 -8.53 7.90
N VAL A 124 9.15 -9.78 7.50
CA VAL A 124 9.98 -10.48 6.50
C VAL A 124 9.90 -9.77 5.14
N ASN A 125 8.71 -9.37 4.72
CA ASN A 125 8.53 -8.65 3.47
C ASN A 125 9.18 -7.26 3.50
N ILE A 126 9.05 -6.50 4.58
CA ILE A 126 9.71 -5.19 4.71
C ILE A 126 11.23 -5.34 4.69
N ALA A 127 11.79 -6.33 5.39
CA ALA A 127 13.23 -6.60 5.40
C ALA A 127 13.78 -6.95 3.99
N LEU A 128 12.94 -7.48 3.10
CA LEU A 128 13.27 -7.66 1.68
C LEU A 128 13.14 -6.35 0.91
N ILE A 129 12.03 -5.63 1.09
CA ILE A 129 11.67 -4.40 0.37
C ILE A 129 12.75 -3.31 0.56
N VAL A 130 13.25 -3.09 1.77
CA VAL A 130 14.25 -2.05 2.05
C VAL A 130 15.56 -2.21 1.26
N LYS A 131 15.88 -3.41 0.78
CA LYS A 131 17.07 -3.68 -0.03
C LYS A 131 17.05 -2.99 -1.39
N PHE A 132 15.88 -2.63 -1.88
CA PHE A 132 15.70 -1.97 -3.17
C PHE A 132 15.67 -0.43 -3.07
N MET A 133 15.59 0.12 -1.86
CA MET A 133 15.32 1.54 -1.62
C MET A 133 16.34 2.47 -2.26
N ALA A 134 17.63 2.17 -2.16
CA ALA A 134 18.68 2.99 -2.75
C ALA A 134 18.57 3.05 -4.28
N ASN A 135 18.39 1.90 -4.94
CA ASN A 135 18.25 1.85 -6.40
C ASN A 135 16.96 2.53 -6.86
N TYR A 136 15.89 2.37 -6.12
CA TYR A 136 14.61 2.98 -6.44
C TYR A 136 14.65 4.51 -6.41
N PHE A 137 15.28 5.11 -5.41
CA PHE A 137 15.31 6.57 -5.26
C PHE A 137 16.43 7.25 -6.04
N PHE A 138 17.60 6.62 -6.19
CA PHE A 138 18.81 7.30 -6.63
C PHE A 138 19.39 6.77 -7.93
N PHE A 139 19.00 5.59 -8.38
CA PHE A 139 19.59 4.95 -9.58
C PHE A 139 18.49 4.40 -10.51
N PRO A 140 17.62 5.28 -11.06
CA PRO A 140 16.57 4.84 -11.96
C PRO A 140 17.15 4.19 -13.22
N GLY A 141 16.42 3.20 -13.75
CA GLY A 141 16.74 2.52 -14.99
C GLY A 141 15.67 2.77 -16.05
N GLU A 142 16.02 2.50 -17.30
CA GLU A 142 15.09 2.56 -18.43
C GLU A 142 14.56 1.16 -18.72
N TYR A 143 13.26 1.07 -18.89
CA TYR A 143 12.55 -0.17 -19.24
C TYR A 143 11.49 0.08 -20.29
N PRO A 144 11.12 -0.93 -21.09
CA PRO A 144 9.96 -0.84 -21.96
C PRO A 144 8.68 -0.55 -21.16
N PRO A 145 7.65 0.01 -21.81
CA PRO A 145 6.33 0.13 -21.19
C PRO A 145 5.82 -1.22 -20.69
N VAL A 146 5.25 -1.24 -19.47
CA VAL A 146 4.68 -2.45 -18.90
C VAL A 146 3.32 -2.72 -19.52
N LEU A 147 3.17 -3.90 -20.11
CA LEU A 147 1.92 -4.36 -20.72
C LEU A 147 0.79 -4.40 -19.68
N THR A 148 -0.41 -4.10 -20.14
CA THR A 148 -1.62 -4.23 -19.31
C THR A 148 -2.18 -5.65 -19.40
N ARG A 149 -3.06 -6.02 -18.49
CA ARG A 149 -3.70 -7.35 -18.44
C ARG A 149 -4.55 -7.71 -19.66
N SER A 150 -4.91 -6.72 -20.47
CA SER A 150 -5.61 -6.93 -21.75
C SER A 150 -4.68 -7.29 -22.90
N GLU A 151 -3.37 -7.16 -22.73
CA GLU A 151 -2.36 -7.46 -23.74
C GLU A 151 -1.74 -8.83 -23.49
N ALA A 152 -1.35 -9.51 -24.54
CA ALA A 152 -0.64 -10.79 -24.42
C ALA A 152 0.74 -10.59 -23.77
N ALA A 153 1.10 -11.45 -22.83
CA ALA A 153 2.40 -11.47 -22.20
C ALA A 153 2.94 -12.90 -22.17
N ASN A 154 4.27 -13.03 -22.19
CA ASN A 154 4.94 -14.31 -21.98
C ASN A 154 5.37 -14.41 -20.50
N ASP A 155 4.80 -15.33 -19.77
CA ASP A 155 5.07 -15.60 -18.36
C ASP A 155 5.91 -16.87 -18.10
N ASP A 156 6.45 -17.50 -19.16
CA ASP A 156 7.26 -18.72 -19.05
C ASP A 156 8.44 -18.57 -18.07
N PHE A 157 9.05 -17.38 -18.03
CA PHE A 157 10.14 -17.07 -17.09
C PHE A 157 9.75 -17.28 -15.63
N LEU A 158 8.50 -17.08 -15.25
CA LEU A 158 8.03 -17.23 -13.86
C LEU A 158 8.09 -18.69 -13.39
N PHE A 159 8.05 -19.63 -14.32
CA PHE A 159 8.13 -21.09 -14.02
C PHE A 159 9.57 -21.61 -13.99
N ASP A 160 10.54 -20.84 -14.50
CA ASP A 160 11.97 -21.19 -14.52
C ASP A 160 12.88 -20.02 -14.15
N GLN A 161 12.49 -19.21 -13.16
CA GLN A 161 13.23 -18.00 -12.76
C GLN A 161 14.53 -18.27 -12.00
N GLY A 162 14.73 -19.49 -11.49
CA GLY A 162 15.90 -19.86 -10.69
C GLY A 162 15.97 -19.09 -9.35
N PRO A 163 17.13 -19.18 -8.64
CA PRO A 163 17.28 -18.48 -7.36
C PRO A 163 17.36 -16.97 -7.52
N ALA A 164 16.73 -16.23 -6.62
CA ALA A 164 16.75 -14.77 -6.57
C ALA A 164 18.14 -14.23 -6.19
N LYS A 165 19.04 -14.07 -7.14
CA LYS A 165 20.37 -13.51 -6.97
C LYS A 165 20.44 -12.07 -7.51
N GLY A 166 21.41 -11.26 -7.03
CA GLY A 166 21.69 -9.93 -7.56
C GLY A 166 20.59 -8.90 -7.29
N LEU A 167 19.88 -8.97 -6.16
CA LEU A 167 18.82 -8.03 -5.80
C LEU A 167 19.31 -6.57 -5.80
N GLY A 168 20.51 -6.29 -5.31
CA GLY A 168 21.09 -4.95 -5.29
C GLY A 168 21.46 -4.37 -6.67
N LYS A 169 21.27 -5.12 -7.77
CA LYS A 169 21.48 -4.65 -9.15
C LYS A 169 20.18 -4.32 -9.87
N ILE A 170 19.04 -4.62 -9.26
CA ILE A 170 17.73 -4.36 -9.86
C ILE A 170 17.46 -2.86 -9.79
N GLN A 171 17.20 -2.26 -10.94
CA GLN A 171 16.80 -0.87 -11.09
C GLN A 171 15.29 -0.77 -11.29
N PHE A 172 14.76 0.42 -11.20
CA PHE A 172 13.33 0.72 -11.35
C PHE A 172 13.17 1.93 -12.26
N HIS A 173 12.00 2.10 -12.86
CA HIS A 173 11.66 3.37 -13.50
C HIS A 173 11.75 4.52 -12.52
N ASP A 174 12.02 5.71 -13.02
CA ASP A 174 11.87 6.91 -12.22
C ASP A 174 10.41 7.03 -11.75
N TYR A 175 10.17 6.87 -10.46
CA TYR A 175 8.84 6.97 -9.86
C TYR A 175 8.20 8.35 -10.09
N ASN A 176 9.00 9.40 -10.29
CA ASN A 176 8.50 10.74 -10.59
C ASN A 176 7.66 10.80 -11.86
N LEU A 177 7.86 9.85 -12.80
CA LEU A 177 7.04 9.77 -14.02
C LEU A 177 5.56 9.52 -13.66
N ALA A 178 5.28 8.67 -12.67
CA ALA A 178 3.92 8.42 -12.21
C ALA A 178 3.37 9.61 -11.41
N TYR A 179 4.12 10.13 -10.46
CA TYR A 179 3.72 11.25 -9.62
C TYR A 179 3.55 12.57 -10.39
N GLY A 180 4.28 12.75 -11.49
CA GLY A 180 4.16 13.91 -12.37
C GLY A 180 2.91 13.93 -13.26
N LEU A 181 2.12 12.84 -13.25
CA LEU A 181 0.90 12.74 -14.06
C LEU A 181 -0.28 13.56 -13.51
N TYR A 182 -0.23 13.93 -12.23
CA TYR A 182 -1.33 14.56 -11.50
C TYR A 182 -0.86 15.80 -10.75
N ASP A 183 -1.70 16.82 -10.72
CA ASP A 183 -1.52 18.03 -9.93
C ASP A 183 -2.70 18.22 -8.96
N LEU A 184 -2.91 17.22 -8.10
CA LEU A 184 -3.94 17.21 -7.07
C LEU A 184 -3.36 17.63 -5.71
N PRO A 185 -4.16 18.22 -4.80
CA PRO A 185 -3.69 18.77 -3.54
C PRO A 185 -2.90 17.77 -2.69
N ASP A 186 -3.47 16.59 -2.44
CA ASP A 186 -2.85 15.60 -1.56
C ASP A 186 -1.68 14.87 -2.23
N ILE A 187 -1.66 14.77 -3.56
CA ILE A 187 -0.48 14.29 -4.30
C ILE A 187 0.69 15.27 -4.17
N ARG A 188 0.43 16.58 -4.19
CA ARG A 188 1.49 17.59 -3.97
C ARG A 188 2.11 17.43 -2.58
N VAL A 189 1.27 17.33 -1.54
CA VAL A 189 1.74 17.10 -0.16
C VAL A 189 2.53 15.80 -0.06
N PHE A 190 2.03 14.74 -0.67
CA PHE A 190 2.73 13.45 -0.64
C PHE A 190 4.09 13.49 -1.36
N ARG A 191 4.20 14.23 -2.47
CA ARG A 191 5.49 14.46 -3.15
C ARG A 191 6.47 15.22 -2.27
N GLU A 192 6.03 16.21 -1.50
CA GLU A 192 6.88 16.91 -0.53
C GLU A 192 7.38 15.96 0.57
N GLN A 193 6.53 15.06 1.03
CA GLN A 193 6.92 14.00 1.98
C GLN A 193 7.97 13.04 1.38
N ILE A 194 7.82 12.66 0.10
CA ILE A 194 8.82 11.83 -0.60
C ILE A 194 10.16 12.56 -0.70
N GLU A 195 10.17 13.83 -1.09
CA GLU A 195 11.41 14.61 -1.18
C GLU A 195 12.07 14.77 0.20
N THR A 196 11.30 14.95 1.26
CA THR A 196 11.80 14.97 2.63
C THR A 196 12.47 13.63 3.00
N LEU A 197 11.83 12.50 2.66
CA LEU A 197 12.42 11.17 2.87
C LEU A 197 13.73 11.00 2.08
N LYS A 198 13.79 11.46 0.84
CA LYS A 198 15.03 11.42 0.03
C LYS A 198 16.15 12.25 0.63
N ILE A 199 15.85 13.46 1.09
CA ILE A 199 16.81 14.31 1.78
C ILE A 199 17.32 13.61 3.03
N PHE A 200 16.42 13.02 3.84
CA PHE A 200 16.78 12.22 5.00
C PHE A 200 17.74 11.08 4.62
N LEU A 201 17.42 10.30 3.59
CA LEU A 201 18.29 9.20 3.13
C LEU A 201 19.64 9.64 2.63
N ALA A 202 19.73 10.83 2.04
CA ALA A 202 20.98 11.39 1.50
C ALA A 202 21.86 12.06 2.57
N THR A 203 21.27 12.70 3.59
CA THR A 203 21.97 13.55 4.55
C THR A 203 22.12 12.91 5.94
N ALA A 204 21.19 12.04 6.31
CA ALA A 204 21.15 11.34 7.59
C ALA A 204 21.03 9.82 7.39
N THR A 205 21.83 9.29 6.46
CA THR A 205 21.86 7.87 6.10
C THR A 205 21.99 6.98 7.35
N PRO A 206 21.19 5.90 7.47
CA PRO A 206 21.29 4.98 8.58
C PRO A 206 22.73 4.46 8.78
N ASN A 207 23.25 4.61 10.00
CA ASN A 207 24.58 4.13 10.37
C ASN A 207 24.62 2.59 10.48
N GLU A 208 25.81 2.00 10.70
CA GLU A 208 25.97 0.55 10.77
C GLU A 208 25.11 -0.13 11.86
N SER A 209 24.88 0.54 12.97
CA SER A 209 24.01 0.03 14.05
C SER A 209 22.55 0.00 13.60
N GLN A 210 22.08 1.10 13.00
CA GLN A 210 20.71 1.22 12.48
C GLN A 210 20.44 0.28 11.31
N GLN A 211 21.44 0.02 10.46
CA GLN A 211 21.32 -0.97 9.36
C GLN A 211 21.15 -2.42 9.87
N LYS A 212 21.50 -2.67 11.13
CA LYS A 212 21.29 -3.96 11.81
C LYS A 212 20.09 -3.93 12.78
N ASP A 213 19.54 -2.76 13.03
CA ASP A 213 18.37 -2.56 13.88
C ASP A 213 17.10 -2.82 13.07
N THR A 214 16.54 -4.00 13.22
CA THR A 214 15.32 -4.40 12.52
C THR A 214 14.15 -3.48 12.83
N ASP A 215 14.01 -2.99 14.06
CA ASP A 215 12.92 -2.11 14.45
C ASP A 215 12.99 -0.74 13.74
N PHE A 216 14.20 -0.19 13.60
CA PHE A 216 14.44 1.02 12.82
C PHE A 216 14.15 0.79 11.31
N LEU A 217 14.67 -0.31 10.76
CA LEU A 217 14.48 -0.64 9.34
C LEU A 217 13.02 -0.91 8.98
N LEU A 218 12.23 -1.48 9.90
CA LEU A 218 10.80 -1.68 9.69
C LEU A 218 10.06 -0.36 9.55
N ALA A 219 10.32 0.62 10.42
CA ALA A 219 9.69 1.93 10.33
C ALA A 219 10.08 2.67 9.03
N LEU A 220 11.37 2.62 8.67
CA LEU A 220 11.86 3.19 7.42
C LEU A 220 11.25 2.49 6.20
N GLY A 221 11.10 1.18 6.25
CA GLY A 221 10.51 0.37 5.18
C GLY A 221 9.03 0.65 4.96
N GLU A 222 8.26 0.99 6.00
CA GLU A 222 6.87 1.43 5.85
C GLU A 222 6.77 2.72 5.03
N LEU A 223 7.63 3.70 5.28
CA LEU A 223 7.68 4.95 4.49
C LEU A 223 8.00 4.67 3.02
N PHE A 224 9.02 3.86 2.77
CA PHE A 224 9.38 3.46 1.41
C PHE A 224 8.25 2.70 0.71
N THR A 225 7.60 1.79 1.43
CA THR A 225 6.45 1.02 0.91
C THR A 225 5.33 1.92 0.41
N LEU A 226 5.03 3.02 1.11
CA LEU A 226 4.00 3.98 0.69
C LEU A 226 4.37 4.65 -0.64
N VAL A 227 5.63 4.98 -0.87
CA VAL A 227 6.08 5.58 -2.14
C VAL A 227 5.89 4.59 -3.29
N VAL A 228 6.29 3.34 -3.11
CA VAL A 228 6.09 2.28 -4.10
C VAL A 228 4.60 2.02 -4.35
N TYR A 229 3.80 2.03 -3.30
CA TYR A 229 2.35 1.85 -3.35
C TYR A 229 1.68 2.93 -4.19
N GLY A 230 1.99 4.20 -3.91
CA GLY A 230 1.45 5.34 -4.64
C GLY A 230 1.85 5.35 -6.11
N GLN A 231 3.09 4.99 -6.46
CA GLN A 231 3.53 4.90 -7.84
C GLN A 231 2.62 3.97 -8.66
N LEU A 232 2.44 2.73 -8.22
CA LEU A 232 1.66 1.75 -8.98
C LEU A 232 0.16 2.08 -9.01
N ILE A 233 -0.36 2.71 -7.97
CA ILE A 233 -1.73 3.24 -7.96
C ILE A 233 -1.88 4.28 -9.07
N LEU A 234 -1.01 5.29 -9.14
CA LEU A 234 -1.07 6.34 -10.16
C LEU A 234 -0.90 5.82 -11.58
N GLU A 235 -0.01 4.86 -11.80
CA GLU A 235 0.10 4.19 -13.10
C GLU A 235 -1.22 3.54 -13.53
N ASN A 236 -1.96 2.98 -12.59
CA ASN A 236 -3.18 2.22 -12.87
C ASN A 236 -4.46 3.07 -12.89
N THR A 237 -4.49 4.23 -12.20
CA THR A 237 -5.64 5.15 -12.21
C THR A 237 -5.98 5.60 -13.62
N ARG A 238 -5.00 5.87 -14.47
CA ARG A 238 -5.20 6.21 -15.88
C ARG A 238 -5.81 5.07 -16.70
N LEU A 239 -5.35 3.84 -16.46
CA LEU A 239 -5.86 2.67 -17.19
C LEU A 239 -7.32 2.39 -16.83
N TYR A 240 -7.72 2.63 -15.59
CA TYR A 240 -9.08 2.44 -15.10
C TYR A 240 -9.96 3.69 -15.15
N LYS A 241 -9.40 4.83 -15.57
CA LYS A 241 -10.12 6.12 -15.63
C LYS A 241 -10.79 6.46 -14.30
N VAL A 242 -10.02 6.33 -13.23
CA VAL A 242 -10.48 6.73 -11.88
C VAL A 242 -10.57 8.25 -11.85
N ASP A 243 -11.67 8.76 -11.28
CA ASP A 243 -11.87 10.21 -11.16
C ASP A 243 -10.88 10.87 -10.18
N ASP A 244 -10.62 12.15 -10.39
CA ASP A 244 -9.62 12.90 -9.63
C ASP A 244 -9.97 13.01 -8.14
N ASP A 245 -11.26 13.10 -7.78
CA ASP A 245 -11.68 13.17 -6.38
C ASP A 245 -11.35 11.87 -5.64
N THR A 246 -11.58 10.72 -6.28
CA THR A 246 -11.19 9.41 -5.72
C THR A 246 -9.67 9.28 -5.61
N VAL A 247 -8.92 9.77 -6.60
CA VAL A 247 -7.45 9.77 -6.56
C VAL A 247 -6.94 10.64 -5.43
N ASP A 248 -7.46 11.85 -5.28
CA ASP A 248 -7.05 12.77 -4.20
C ASP A 248 -7.38 12.19 -2.83
N GLN A 249 -8.57 11.58 -2.67
CA GLN A 249 -8.97 10.89 -1.43
C GLN A 249 -8.06 9.69 -1.08
N ILE A 250 -7.52 8.98 -2.08
CA ILE A 250 -6.50 7.96 -1.85
C ILE A 250 -5.24 8.60 -1.27
N PHE A 251 -4.81 9.72 -1.82
CA PHE A 251 -3.61 10.39 -1.33
C PHE A 251 -3.81 11.09 0.01
N ASP A 252 -5.02 11.52 0.38
CA ASP A 252 -5.35 11.99 1.73
C ASP A 252 -4.98 10.95 2.81
N PHE A 253 -5.45 9.71 2.69
CA PHE A 253 -5.06 8.70 3.68
C PHE A 253 -3.57 8.33 3.59
N MET A 254 -2.94 8.39 2.41
CA MET A 254 -1.52 8.10 2.26
C MET A 254 -0.64 9.15 2.92
N VAL A 255 -1.00 10.42 2.85
CA VAL A 255 -0.34 11.53 3.58
C VAL A 255 -0.41 11.30 5.10
N ARG A 256 -1.58 10.91 5.60
CA ARG A 256 -1.77 10.59 7.03
C ARG A 256 -0.96 9.35 7.45
N ASP A 257 -0.99 8.29 6.66
CA ASP A 257 -0.22 7.07 6.92
C ASP A 257 1.29 7.36 6.89
N PHE A 258 1.76 8.18 5.93
CA PHE A 258 3.16 8.58 5.86
C PHE A 258 3.59 9.37 7.11
N SER A 259 2.79 10.32 7.55
CA SER A 259 3.04 11.09 8.77
C SER A 259 3.10 10.22 10.01
N LYS A 260 2.20 9.22 10.12
CA LYS A 260 2.20 8.21 11.18
C LYS A 260 3.52 7.43 11.23
N TYR A 261 3.99 6.94 10.08
CA TYR A 261 5.23 6.17 10.02
C TYR A 261 6.47 7.05 10.20
N ALA A 262 6.45 8.30 9.75
CA ALA A 262 7.52 9.25 10.03
C ALA A 262 7.66 9.52 11.54
N LEU A 263 6.55 9.71 12.24
CA LEU A 263 6.54 9.84 13.70
C LEU A 263 7.05 8.57 14.40
N GLN A 264 6.68 7.39 13.89
CA GLN A 264 7.20 6.12 14.42
C GLN A 264 8.72 6.02 14.23
N LEU A 265 9.25 6.41 13.07
CA LEU A 265 10.70 6.42 12.80
C LEU A 265 11.42 7.39 13.73
N TYR A 266 10.91 8.61 13.85
CA TYR A 266 11.44 9.64 14.77
C TYR A 266 11.51 9.17 16.23
N SER A 267 10.52 8.37 16.65
CA SER A 267 10.39 7.88 18.04
C SER A 267 11.26 6.64 18.34
N LYS A 268 12.02 6.12 17.34
CA LYS A 268 12.86 4.94 17.58
C LYS A 268 14.03 5.27 18.52
N PRO A 269 14.37 4.39 19.49
CA PRO A 269 15.48 4.62 20.40
C PRO A 269 16.84 4.79 19.70
N SER A 270 16.99 4.19 18.53
CA SER A 270 18.20 4.30 17.71
C SER A 270 18.22 5.53 16.80
N ALA A 271 17.13 6.31 16.71
CA ALA A 271 17.11 7.56 15.94
C ALA A 271 18.09 8.59 16.54
N THR A 272 18.78 9.32 15.68
CA THR A 272 19.72 10.38 16.10
C THR A 272 19.05 11.75 16.07
N SER A 273 19.67 12.74 16.69
CA SER A 273 19.16 14.13 16.68
C SER A 273 19.19 14.76 15.27
N GLN A 274 19.91 14.18 14.34
CA GLN A 274 19.95 14.62 12.94
C GLN A 274 18.82 14.01 12.11
N GLN A 275 18.31 12.89 12.55
CA GLN A 275 17.19 12.15 11.94
C GLN A 275 15.85 12.54 12.55
#